data_fa266777aa27ba5fc860ce447a6b02b0
#
_entry.id   fa266777aa27ba5fc860ce447a6b02b0
#
_cell.length_a   1.000
_cell.length_b   1.000
_cell.length_c   1.000
_cell.angle_alpha   90.00
_cell.angle_beta   90.00
_cell.angle_gamma   90.00
#
_symmetry.space_group_name_H-M   'P 1'
#
loop_
_entity.id
_entity.type
_entity.pdbx_description
1 polymer ?
#
loop_
_entity_poly.entity_id
_entity_poly.type
_entity_poly.pdbx_seq_one_letter_code
_entity_poly.pdbx_strand_id
1 'polypeptide(L)'
;MIWQDKSIIVDPPKRPKKITATRFATILGLNPWSTPFEMWCEITKTYQKPFEDTIYTIAGKTIEPKQIAYMRKAYVMTNLRTPTDVYGEGYFNKTFGDFFHNIPVFGGMWDSLLVDGEGKPDTVIEFKTTKRSEDWADDIPEYYALQAALYAYLLGVDDVIMVASFLSAKDYENPDAFVPNAKNTITREFKVSERYPNFAEMVAQAQAWWDAHVATGVSPEFDEKKDAEILKALRTNNLTPDTDMDALIVEAETLKAEVDKATAALADKEKRLKEIGEIIKEHAVSQFRDGDKKVEVKGKTYTWTIARSETTTIDKDAMKADGVLDKYQKKSTQFRMTVK
;
A
#
# COMPACT_ATOMS: atom_id res chain seq x y z
N MET A 1 16.91 10.09 4.80
CA MET A 1 15.88 10.58 3.86
C MET A 1 15.71 12.07 4.04
N ILE A 2 15.78 12.85 2.96
CA ILE A 2 15.62 14.31 2.97
C ILE A 2 14.38 14.66 2.15
N TRP A 3 13.50 15.48 2.71
CA TRP A 3 12.31 15.97 2.03
C TRP A 3 12.63 17.30 1.34
N GLN A 4 12.35 17.42 0.05
CA GLN A 4 12.59 18.62 -0.74
C GLN A 4 11.38 18.89 -1.65
N ASP A 5 10.63 19.96 -1.36
CA ASP A 5 9.40 20.32 -2.07
C ASP A 5 8.48 19.11 -2.27
N LYS A 6 8.34 18.62 -3.51
CA LYS A 6 7.52 17.46 -3.89
C LYS A 6 8.34 16.20 -4.15
N SER A 7 9.59 16.13 -3.72
CA SER A 7 10.46 14.98 -3.89
C SER A 7 11.11 14.53 -2.59
N ILE A 8 11.68 13.34 -2.62
CA ILE A 8 12.42 12.74 -1.51
C ILE A 8 13.79 12.35 -2.02
N ILE A 9 14.82 12.60 -1.23
CA ILE A 9 16.19 12.19 -1.52
C ILE A 9 16.61 11.13 -0.52
N VAL A 10 17.12 10.00 -1.01
CA VAL A 10 17.71 8.91 -0.23
C VAL A 10 19.08 8.57 -0.80
N ASP A 11 19.88 7.83 -0.07
CA ASP A 11 21.09 7.24 -0.63
C ASP A 11 20.71 6.30 -1.79
N PRO A 12 21.44 6.36 -2.93
CA PRO A 12 21.17 5.47 -4.06
C PRO A 12 21.16 4.00 -3.63
N PRO A 13 20.15 3.22 -4.01
CA PRO A 13 20.00 1.85 -3.55
C PRO A 13 21.10 0.96 -4.12
N LYS A 14 21.79 0.19 -3.27
CA LYS A 14 22.83 -0.77 -3.70
C LYS A 14 22.28 -1.92 -4.56
N ARG A 15 21.04 -2.32 -4.37
CA ARG A 15 20.37 -3.42 -5.06
C ARG A 15 18.90 -3.06 -5.32
N PRO A 16 18.64 -2.15 -6.27
CA PRO A 16 17.28 -1.80 -6.65
C PRO A 16 16.57 -2.98 -7.34
N LYS A 17 15.26 -2.99 -7.31
CA LYS A 17 14.47 -3.92 -8.13
C LYS A 17 14.51 -3.45 -9.60
N LYS A 18 14.33 -4.38 -10.54
CA LYS A 18 14.28 -4.08 -11.99
C LYS A 18 13.01 -3.35 -12.39
N ILE A 19 13.05 -2.63 -13.51
CA ILE A 19 11.85 -2.21 -14.23
C ILE A 19 11.25 -3.45 -14.89
N THR A 20 10.22 -4.01 -14.28
CA THR A 20 9.42 -5.07 -14.91
C THR A 20 8.27 -4.44 -15.68
N ALA A 21 7.59 -5.25 -16.48
CA ALA A 21 6.57 -4.76 -17.40
C ALA A 21 5.42 -3.99 -16.73
N THR A 22 4.97 -4.41 -15.55
CA THR A 22 3.95 -3.68 -14.79
C THR A 22 4.43 -2.29 -14.35
N ARG A 23 5.72 -2.17 -13.99
CA ARG A 23 6.34 -0.90 -13.60
C ARG A 23 6.58 0.01 -14.79
N PHE A 24 6.87 -0.57 -15.97
CA PHE A 24 7.14 0.17 -17.19
C PHE A 24 5.99 1.12 -17.57
N ALA A 25 4.77 0.60 -17.66
CA ALA A 25 3.59 1.42 -17.96
C ALA A 25 3.37 2.54 -16.91
N THR A 26 3.66 2.27 -15.65
CA THR A 26 3.52 3.26 -14.56
C THR A 26 4.58 4.36 -14.67
N ILE A 27 5.83 4.01 -14.96
CA ILE A 27 6.94 4.95 -15.15
C ILE A 27 6.65 5.90 -16.32
N LEU A 28 6.03 5.39 -17.38
CA LEU A 28 5.60 6.18 -18.53
C LEU A 28 4.32 7.02 -18.28
N GLY A 29 3.71 6.92 -17.08
CA GLY A 29 2.47 7.64 -16.75
C GLY A 29 1.21 7.07 -17.42
N LEU A 30 1.27 5.86 -17.98
CA LEU A 30 0.20 5.21 -18.74
C LEU A 30 -0.60 4.20 -17.91
N ASN A 31 -0.27 4.03 -16.64
CA ASN A 31 -1.03 3.22 -15.70
C ASN A 31 -1.85 4.12 -14.76
N PRO A 32 -3.19 4.07 -14.78
CA PRO A 32 -4.02 4.94 -13.95
C PRO A 32 -4.05 4.55 -12.46
N TRP A 33 -3.55 3.35 -12.10
CA TRP A 33 -3.70 2.75 -10.77
C TRP A 33 -2.51 2.98 -9.85
N SER A 34 -1.40 3.49 -10.36
CA SER A 34 -0.17 3.69 -9.62
C SER A 34 0.59 4.91 -10.15
N THR A 35 1.44 5.49 -9.33
CA THR A 35 2.22 6.68 -9.67
C THR A 35 3.69 6.34 -9.94
N PRO A 36 4.43 7.15 -10.71
CA PRO A 36 5.88 7.01 -10.84
C PRO A 36 6.60 7.09 -9.48
N PHE A 37 6.08 7.88 -8.53
CA PHE A 37 6.60 7.95 -7.17
C PHE A 37 6.44 6.63 -6.40
N GLU A 38 5.26 6.01 -6.47
CA GLU A 38 5.03 4.68 -5.88
C GLU A 38 6.02 3.66 -6.46
N MET A 39 6.22 3.66 -7.78
CA MET A 39 7.19 2.77 -8.45
C MET A 39 8.62 3.03 -8.02
N TRP A 40 9.01 4.29 -7.86
CA TRP A 40 10.32 4.63 -7.32
C TRP A 40 10.51 4.10 -5.89
N CYS A 41 9.52 4.28 -5.02
CA CYS A 41 9.55 3.75 -3.66
C CYS A 41 9.72 2.23 -3.64
N GLU A 42 9.02 1.52 -4.52
CA GLU A 42 9.10 0.07 -4.62
C GLU A 42 10.46 -0.41 -5.19
N ILE A 43 10.95 0.23 -6.24
CA ILE A 43 12.22 -0.11 -6.90
C ILE A 43 13.41 0.15 -5.96
N THR A 44 13.41 1.29 -5.28
CA THR A 44 14.47 1.67 -4.32
C THR A 44 14.35 0.95 -2.98
N LYS A 45 13.21 0.29 -2.73
CA LYS A 45 12.86 -0.32 -1.43
C LYS A 45 12.70 0.71 -0.30
N THR A 46 12.50 1.98 -0.64
CA THR A 46 12.21 3.05 0.32
C THR A 46 10.89 2.82 1.02
N TYR A 47 9.91 2.31 0.28
CA TYR A 47 8.64 1.83 0.83
C TYR A 47 8.18 0.60 0.04
N GLN A 48 7.68 -0.41 0.74
CA GLN A 48 7.10 -1.59 0.14
C GLN A 48 5.73 -1.81 0.78
N LYS A 49 4.71 -1.75 -0.05
CA LYS A 49 3.37 -2.15 0.37
C LYS A 49 3.41 -3.62 0.83
N PRO A 50 2.86 -3.95 2.00
CA PRO A 50 2.74 -5.35 2.38
C PRO A 50 2.01 -6.12 1.27
N PHE A 51 2.59 -7.24 0.83
CA PHE A 51 1.94 -8.09 -0.15
C PHE A 51 0.88 -8.93 0.57
N GLU A 52 -0.36 -8.75 0.18
CA GLU A 52 -1.47 -9.60 0.60
C GLU A 52 -2.10 -10.23 -0.64
N ASP A 53 -2.30 -11.55 -0.60
CA ASP A 53 -3.04 -12.22 -1.64
C ASP A 53 -4.51 -11.77 -1.59
N THR A 54 -4.91 -11.06 -2.63
CA THR A 54 -6.30 -10.65 -2.83
C THR A 54 -7.08 -11.74 -3.55
N ILE A 55 -8.42 -11.69 -3.51
CA ILE A 55 -9.26 -12.58 -4.31
C ILE A 55 -8.90 -12.53 -5.80
N TYR A 56 -8.39 -11.40 -6.29
CA TYR A 56 -7.96 -11.22 -7.68
C TYR A 56 -6.66 -11.95 -7.98
N THR A 57 -5.67 -11.85 -7.11
CA THR A 57 -4.38 -12.54 -7.27
C THR A 57 -4.53 -14.05 -7.12
N ILE A 58 -5.38 -14.50 -6.18
CA ILE A 58 -5.71 -15.93 -6.00
C ILE A 58 -6.39 -16.48 -7.25
N ALA A 59 -7.41 -15.78 -7.76
CA ALA A 59 -8.10 -16.18 -8.98
C ALA A 59 -7.15 -16.24 -10.19
N GLY A 60 -6.27 -15.24 -10.35
CA GLY A 60 -5.26 -15.21 -11.42
C GLY A 60 -4.38 -16.45 -11.39
N LYS A 61 -3.72 -16.70 -10.25
CA LYS A 61 -2.84 -17.88 -10.04
C LYS A 61 -3.55 -19.22 -10.28
N THR A 62 -4.84 -19.33 -9.89
CA THR A 62 -5.62 -20.56 -10.03
C THR A 62 -6.09 -20.79 -11.47
N ILE A 63 -6.42 -19.72 -12.19
CA ILE A 63 -7.03 -19.80 -13.53
C ILE A 63 -5.99 -19.85 -14.64
N GLU A 64 -4.84 -19.25 -14.49
CA GLU A 64 -3.77 -19.22 -15.49
C GLU A 64 -3.41 -20.61 -16.03
N PRO A 65 -3.17 -21.68 -15.24
CA PRO A 65 -2.93 -23.03 -15.77
C PRO A 65 -4.09 -23.55 -16.63
N LYS A 66 -5.33 -23.15 -16.31
CA LYS A 66 -6.52 -23.53 -17.06
C LYS A 66 -6.61 -22.79 -18.40
N GLN A 67 -6.22 -21.52 -18.43
CA GLN A 67 -6.11 -20.74 -19.68
C GLN A 67 -5.04 -21.36 -20.58
N ILE A 68 -3.88 -21.73 -20.04
CA ILE A 68 -2.82 -22.44 -20.79
C ILE A 68 -3.36 -23.75 -21.41
N ALA A 69 -4.05 -24.57 -20.61
CA ALA A 69 -4.65 -25.80 -21.09
C ALA A 69 -5.72 -25.56 -22.16
N TYR A 70 -6.53 -24.49 -22.00
CA TYR A 70 -7.52 -24.08 -22.98
C TYR A 70 -6.88 -23.66 -24.31
N MET A 71 -5.82 -22.84 -24.27
CA MET A 71 -5.10 -22.38 -25.44
C MET A 71 -4.48 -23.56 -26.20
N ARG A 72 -3.82 -24.48 -25.50
CA ARG A 72 -3.25 -25.67 -26.07
C ARG A 72 -4.31 -26.52 -26.84
N LYS A 73 -5.51 -26.65 -26.27
CA LYS A 73 -6.59 -27.49 -26.84
C LYS A 73 -7.42 -26.75 -27.88
N ALA A 74 -7.92 -25.58 -27.58
CA ALA A 74 -8.88 -24.87 -28.44
C ALA A 74 -8.23 -24.23 -29.66
N TYR A 75 -6.99 -23.76 -29.51
CA TYR A 75 -6.21 -23.12 -30.58
C TYR A 75 -5.10 -24.01 -31.15
N VAL A 76 -5.03 -25.27 -30.69
CA VAL A 76 -4.05 -26.27 -31.17
C VAL A 76 -2.60 -25.77 -31.04
N MET A 77 -2.33 -25.00 -29.99
CA MET A 77 -0.99 -24.42 -29.70
C MET A 77 -0.07 -25.47 -29.12
N THR A 78 0.41 -26.42 -29.89
CA THR A 78 1.28 -27.51 -29.45
C THR A 78 2.68 -27.06 -29.06
N ASN A 79 3.11 -25.89 -29.53
CA ASN A 79 4.39 -25.24 -29.25
C ASN A 79 4.31 -24.18 -28.13
N LEU A 80 3.17 -24.08 -27.42
CA LEU A 80 3.05 -23.23 -26.24
C LEU A 80 3.90 -23.82 -25.09
N ARG A 81 4.78 -22.99 -24.53
CA ARG A 81 5.68 -23.33 -23.41
C ARG A 81 5.50 -22.34 -22.28
N THR A 82 5.48 -22.87 -21.07
CA THR A 82 5.61 -22.06 -19.86
C THR A 82 7.09 -21.74 -19.60
N PRO A 83 7.42 -20.76 -18.74
CA PRO A 83 8.81 -20.55 -18.31
C PRO A 83 9.46 -21.81 -17.75
N THR A 84 8.72 -22.62 -17.03
CA THR A 84 9.20 -23.90 -16.49
C THR A 84 9.54 -24.91 -17.60
N ASP A 85 8.75 -24.97 -18.67
CA ASP A 85 9.01 -25.84 -19.82
C ASP A 85 10.31 -25.46 -20.56
N VAL A 86 10.64 -24.14 -20.59
CA VAL A 86 11.82 -23.65 -21.34
C VAL A 86 13.07 -23.62 -20.47
N TYR A 87 12.96 -23.17 -19.21
CA TYR A 87 14.10 -22.82 -18.39
C TYR A 87 14.22 -23.65 -17.11
N GLY A 88 13.28 -24.57 -16.88
CA GLY A 88 13.24 -25.42 -15.67
C GLY A 88 12.57 -24.77 -14.46
N GLU A 89 12.33 -25.57 -13.44
CA GLU A 89 11.62 -25.14 -12.25
C GLU A 89 12.34 -24.04 -11.48
N GLY A 90 11.56 -23.11 -10.97
CA GLY A 90 12.04 -21.99 -10.14
C GLY A 90 12.88 -20.97 -10.92
N TYR A 91 12.77 -20.93 -12.25
CA TYR A 91 13.54 -20.01 -13.10
C TYR A 91 13.46 -18.57 -12.63
N PHE A 92 12.26 -18.02 -12.46
CA PHE A 92 12.11 -16.64 -11.99
C PHE A 92 12.66 -16.40 -10.58
N ASN A 93 12.57 -17.39 -9.69
CA ASN A 93 13.13 -17.32 -8.35
C ASN A 93 14.66 -17.33 -8.36
N LYS A 94 15.27 -18.13 -9.26
CA LYS A 94 16.74 -18.21 -9.39
C LYS A 94 17.34 -16.94 -9.95
N THR A 95 16.64 -16.29 -10.85
CA THR A 95 17.17 -15.13 -11.57
C THR A 95 16.63 -13.81 -11.04
N PHE A 96 15.54 -13.82 -10.27
CA PHE A 96 14.87 -12.62 -9.76
C PHE A 96 14.50 -11.61 -10.87
N GLY A 97 14.19 -12.11 -12.08
CA GLY A 97 13.94 -11.29 -13.26
C GLY A 97 15.20 -10.74 -13.94
N ASP A 98 16.38 -11.23 -13.58
CA ASP A 98 17.67 -10.80 -14.12
C ASP A 98 18.10 -11.64 -15.32
N PHE A 99 17.24 -11.64 -16.36
CA PHE A 99 17.47 -12.43 -17.58
C PHE A 99 18.21 -11.67 -18.67
N PHE A 100 18.16 -10.35 -18.61
CA PHE A 100 18.60 -9.48 -19.70
C PHE A 100 19.90 -8.78 -19.31
N HIS A 101 20.98 -9.52 -19.32
CA HIS A 101 22.32 -9.02 -18.89
C HIS A 101 22.78 -7.80 -19.68
N ASN A 102 22.37 -7.69 -20.96
CA ASN A 102 22.71 -6.56 -21.82
C ASN A 102 21.87 -5.31 -21.52
N ILE A 103 20.77 -5.46 -20.79
CA ILE A 103 19.84 -4.38 -20.42
C ILE A 103 19.54 -4.51 -18.91
N PRO A 104 20.51 -4.27 -18.04
CA PRO A 104 20.46 -4.67 -16.63
C PRO A 104 19.39 -3.97 -15.80
N VAL A 105 18.83 -2.87 -16.31
CA VAL A 105 17.77 -2.10 -15.64
C VAL A 105 16.40 -2.78 -15.75
N PHE A 106 16.19 -3.53 -16.85
CA PHE A 106 14.92 -4.18 -17.14
C PHE A 106 14.90 -5.64 -16.69
N GLY A 107 13.71 -6.14 -16.38
CA GLY A 107 13.45 -7.54 -16.08
C GLY A 107 12.10 -7.97 -16.62
N GLY A 108 11.87 -9.27 -16.73
CA GLY A 108 10.64 -9.81 -17.24
C GLY A 108 10.20 -11.07 -16.49
N MET A 109 8.88 -11.26 -16.41
CA MET A 109 8.21 -12.46 -15.89
C MET A 109 6.96 -12.69 -16.73
N TRP A 110 7.16 -13.16 -17.96
CA TRP A 110 6.05 -13.48 -18.88
C TRP A 110 5.37 -14.78 -18.49
N ASP A 111 4.11 -14.94 -18.87
CA ASP A 111 3.32 -16.09 -18.47
C ASP A 111 3.61 -17.32 -19.38
N SER A 112 3.67 -17.12 -20.70
CA SER A 112 3.98 -18.20 -21.65
C SER A 112 4.57 -17.65 -22.96
N LEU A 113 5.12 -18.56 -23.76
CA LEU A 113 5.70 -18.30 -25.07
C LEU A 113 5.16 -19.31 -26.10
N LEU A 114 5.00 -18.90 -27.36
CA LEU A 114 5.15 -19.85 -28.44
C LEU A 114 6.63 -19.94 -28.79
N VAL A 115 7.09 -21.12 -29.10
CA VAL A 115 8.45 -21.36 -29.56
C VAL A 115 8.44 -21.87 -31.01
N ASP A 116 9.47 -21.54 -31.76
CA ASP A 116 9.69 -22.04 -33.12
C ASP A 116 10.13 -23.51 -33.12
N GLY A 117 10.46 -24.04 -34.30
CA GLY A 117 10.92 -25.42 -34.47
C GLY A 117 12.27 -25.72 -33.82
N GLU A 118 13.04 -24.70 -33.45
CA GLU A 118 14.32 -24.78 -32.77
C GLU A 118 14.17 -24.56 -31.24
N GLY A 119 12.95 -24.28 -30.76
CA GLY A 119 12.66 -24.02 -29.36
C GLY A 119 12.95 -22.57 -28.90
N LYS A 120 13.19 -21.65 -29.85
CA LYS A 120 13.39 -20.23 -29.52
C LYS A 120 12.07 -19.50 -29.37
N PRO A 121 11.99 -18.47 -28.49
CA PRO A 121 10.82 -17.61 -28.40
C PRO A 121 10.42 -17.02 -29.76
N ASP A 122 9.14 -17.09 -30.10
CA ASP A 122 8.53 -16.56 -31.32
C ASP A 122 7.42 -15.54 -31.00
N THR A 123 6.59 -15.87 -30.02
CA THR A 123 5.47 -15.02 -29.59
C THR A 123 5.35 -15.01 -28.08
N VAL A 124 5.12 -13.84 -27.49
CA VAL A 124 4.77 -13.72 -26.06
C VAL A 124 3.28 -13.96 -25.87
N ILE A 125 2.92 -14.79 -24.90
CA ILE A 125 1.53 -14.97 -24.48
C ILE A 125 1.39 -14.48 -23.04
N GLU A 126 0.44 -13.59 -22.80
CA GLU A 126 0.15 -13.03 -21.48
C GLU A 126 -1.31 -13.30 -21.12
N PHE A 127 -1.55 -13.83 -19.93
CA PHE A 127 -2.86 -14.20 -19.43
C PHE A 127 -3.40 -13.16 -18.45
N LYS A 128 -4.68 -12.82 -18.58
CA LYS A 128 -5.37 -11.91 -17.69
C LYS A 128 -6.70 -12.47 -17.22
N THR A 129 -7.02 -12.23 -15.97
CA THR A 129 -8.35 -12.45 -15.41
C THR A 129 -8.94 -11.10 -14.98
N THR A 130 -10.15 -10.80 -15.36
CA THR A 130 -10.81 -9.52 -15.04
C THR A 130 -12.32 -9.67 -14.97
N LYS A 131 -12.98 -8.82 -14.19
CA LYS A 131 -14.44 -8.64 -14.23
C LYS A 131 -14.89 -7.57 -15.22
N ARG A 132 -13.95 -6.85 -15.83
CA ARG A 132 -14.16 -5.65 -16.65
C ARG A 132 -14.05 -6.03 -18.12
N SER A 133 -15.07 -6.74 -18.61
CA SER A 133 -15.13 -7.14 -20.03
C SER A 133 -15.27 -5.94 -20.96
N GLU A 134 -15.86 -4.85 -20.47
CA GLU A 134 -16.02 -3.59 -21.18
C GLU A 134 -14.68 -2.96 -21.57
N ASP A 135 -13.64 -3.09 -20.75
CA ASP A 135 -12.32 -2.56 -21.06
C ASP A 135 -11.63 -3.27 -22.24
N TRP A 136 -12.16 -4.45 -22.64
CA TRP A 136 -11.66 -5.30 -23.72
C TRP A 136 -12.57 -5.33 -24.95
N ALA A 137 -13.65 -4.53 -24.94
CA ALA A 137 -14.64 -4.59 -26.02
C ALA A 137 -14.02 -4.22 -27.39
N ASP A 138 -13.30 -3.11 -27.42
CA ASP A 138 -12.72 -2.58 -28.64
C ASP A 138 -11.26 -3.01 -28.83
N ASP A 139 -10.45 -2.96 -27.76
CA ASP A 139 -9.01 -3.25 -27.83
C ASP A 139 -8.48 -3.79 -26.48
N ILE A 140 -7.19 -4.06 -26.43
CA ILE A 140 -6.45 -4.42 -25.21
C ILE A 140 -6.23 -3.16 -24.37
N PRO A 141 -6.52 -3.17 -23.04
CA PRO A 141 -6.15 -2.07 -22.17
C PRO A 141 -4.68 -1.75 -22.27
N GLU A 142 -4.35 -0.46 -22.47
CA GLU A 142 -3.01 0.01 -22.84
C GLU A 142 -1.92 -0.44 -21.89
N TYR A 143 -2.17 -0.39 -20.58
CA TYR A 143 -1.19 -0.83 -19.57
C TYR A 143 -0.90 -2.34 -19.62
N TYR A 144 -1.82 -3.18 -20.12
CA TYR A 144 -1.58 -4.59 -20.36
C TYR A 144 -0.84 -4.82 -21.68
N ALA A 145 -1.20 -4.08 -22.72
CA ALA A 145 -0.51 -4.17 -24.01
C ALA A 145 0.97 -3.77 -23.86
N LEU A 146 1.27 -2.68 -23.14
CA LEU A 146 2.63 -2.24 -22.84
C LEU A 146 3.41 -3.26 -21.99
N GLN A 147 2.74 -3.95 -21.08
CA GLN A 147 3.34 -5.03 -20.30
C GLN A 147 3.87 -6.13 -21.21
N ALA A 148 3.02 -6.65 -22.08
CA ALA A 148 3.39 -7.74 -22.98
C ALA A 148 4.38 -7.28 -24.05
N ALA A 149 4.23 -6.05 -24.55
CA ALA A 149 5.16 -5.45 -25.51
C ALA A 149 6.59 -5.34 -24.96
N LEU A 150 6.74 -4.98 -23.66
CA LEU A 150 8.08 -4.96 -23.04
C LEU A 150 8.71 -6.35 -23.01
N TYR A 151 7.93 -7.38 -22.68
CA TYR A 151 8.46 -8.75 -22.69
C TYR A 151 8.89 -9.17 -24.11
N ALA A 152 8.07 -8.89 -25.12
CA ALA A 152 8.39 -9.18 -26.51
C ALA A 152 9.67 -8.45 -26.96
N TYR A 153 9.76 -7.14 -26.66
CA TYR A 153 10.95 -6.35 -26.99
C TYR A 153 12.22 -6.89 -26.32
N LEU A 154 12.16 -7.24 -25.03
CA LEU A 154 13.30 -7.78 -24.30
C LEU A 154 13.74 -9.16 -24.82
N LEU A 155 12.78 -9.99 -25.29
CA LEU A 155 13.04 -11.29 -25.89
C LEU A 155 13.45 -11.21 -27.37
N GLY A 156 13.35 -10.04 -27.99
CA GLY A 156 13.65 -9.84 -29.41
C GLY A 156 12.62 -10.44 -30.35
N VAL A 157 11.37 -10.54 -29.90
CA VAL A 157 10.20 -11.00 -30.69
C VAL A 157 9.23 -9.85 -30.90
N ASP A 158 8.39 -9.95 -31.93
CA ASP A 158 7.45 -8.89 -32.30
C ASP A 158 5.99 -9.25 -32.01
N ASP A 159 5.67 -10.53 -32.00
CA ASP A 159 4.31 -11.02 -31.89
C ASP A 159 3.89 -11.22 -30.44
N VAL A 160 2.67 -10.75 -30.13
CA VAL A 160 2.07 -10.83 -28.79
C VAL A 160 0.65 -11.36 -28.90
N ILE A 161 0.29 -12.29 -28.04
CA ILE A 161 -1.07 -12.77 -27.83
C ILE A 161 -1.49 -12.48 -26.40
N MET A 162 -2.54 -11.69 -26.22
CA MET A 162 -3.19 -11.44 -24.95
C MET A 162 -4.41 -12.35 -24.80
N VAL A 163 -4.49 -13.06 -23.70
CA VAL A 163 -5.63 -13.96 -23.39
C VAL A 163 -6.34 -13.43 -22.16
N ALA A 164 -7.58 -12.97 -22.31
CA ALA A 164 -8.38 -12.43 -21.21
C ALA A 164 -9.56 -13.34 -20.89
N SER A 165 -9.66 -13.77 -19.63
CA SER A 165 -10.84 -14.46 -19.10
C SER A 165 -11.66 -13.52 -18.23
N PHE A 166 -12.97 -13.45 -18.53
CA PHE A 166 -13.92 -12.59 -17.84
C PHE A 166 -14.60 -13.35 -16.72
N LEU A 167 -14.42 -12.88 -15.49
CA LEU A 167 -14.86 -13.53 -14.27
C LEU A 167 -16.07 -12.81 -13.68
N SER A 168 -17.06 -13.58 -13.22
CA SER A 168 -18.12 -13.11 -12.35
C SER A 168 -17.69 -13.10 -10.88
N ALA A 169 -18.49 -12.51 -10.00
CA ALA A 169 -18.22 -12.54 -8.54
C ALA A 169 -18.06 -13.97 -8.01
N LYS A 170 -18.88 -14.93 -8.52
CA LYS A 170 -18.82 -16.33 -8.11
C LYS A 170 -17.50 -17.02 -8.52
N ASP A 171 -16.93 -16.61 -9.66
CA ASP A 171 -15.66 -17.16 -10.13
C ASP A 171 -14.49 -16.70 -9.24
N TYR A 172 -14.57 -15.48 -8.66
CA TYR A 172 -13.59 -15.02 -7.68
C TYR A 172 -13.75 -15.71 -6.32
N GLU A 173 -14.97 -16.08 -5.93
CA GLU A 173 -15.21 -16.85 -4.71
C GLU A 173 -14.75 -18.31 -4.84
N ASN A 174 -14.87 -18.90 -6.04
CA ASN A 174 -14.48 -20.27 -6.31
C ASN A 174 -13.76 -20.40 -7.68
N PRO A 175 -12.51 -19.93 -7.80
CA PRO A 175 -11.76 -19.97 -9.05
C PRO A 175 -11.43 -21.39 -9.53
N ASP A 176 -11.46 -22.38 -8.64
CA ASP A 176 -11.28 -23.78 -8.99
C ASP A 176 -12.41 -24.32 -9.89
N ALA A 177 -13.61 -23.78 -9.78
CA ALA A 177 -14.74 -24.16 -10.64
C ALA A 177 -14.74 -23.47 -12.00
N PHE A 178 -13.94 -22.43 -12.21
CA PHE A 178 -13.90 -21.70 -13.49
C PHE A 178 -13.30 -22.57 -14.59
N VAL A 179 -13.98 -22.57 -15.75
CA VAL A 179 -13.54 -23.29 -16.97
C VAL A 179 -13.50 -22.31 -18.13
N PRO A 180 -12.29 -22.00 -18.67
CA PRO A 180 -12.15 -21.16 -19.85
C PRO A 180 -12.88 -21.77 -21.08
N ASN A 181 -13.59 -20.92 -21.82
CA ASN A 181 -14.29 -21.31 -23.05
C ASN A 181 -14.54 -20.07 -23.94
N ALA A 182 -14.99 -20.25 -25.16
CA ALA A 182 -15.19 -19.17 -26.14
C ALA A 182 -16.22 -18.08 -25.72
N LYS A 183 -17.01 -18.28 -24.65
CA LYS A 183 -17.96 -17.28 -24.14
C LYS A 183 -17.38 -16.37 -23.07
N ASN A 184 -16.37 -16.86 -22.33
CA ASN A 184 -15.78 -16.16 -21.20
C ASN A 184 -14.28 -15.88 -21.36
N THR A 185 -13.67 -16.31 -22.46
CA THR A 185 -12.24 -16.12 -22.71
C THR A 185 -12.03 -15.71 -24.16
N ILE A 186 -11.33 -14.59 -24.35
CA ILE A 186 -11.00 -14.05 -25.67
C ILE A 186 -9.48 -14.00 -25.85
N THR A 187 -9.06 -13.93 -27.12
CA THR A 187 -7.69 -13.63 -27.54
C THR A 187 -7.66 -12.31 -28.31
N ARG A 188 -6.57 -11.57 -28.13
CA ARG A 188 -6.23 -10.38 -28.92
C ARG A 188 -4.76 -10.48 -29.30
N GLU A 189 -4.45 -10.20 -30.54
CA GLU A 189 -3.09 -10.32 -31.09
C GLU A 189 -2.62 -8.94 -31.57
N PHE A 190 -1.35 -8.67 -31.42
CA PHE A 190 -0.74 -7.50 -32.04
C PHE A 190 0.76 -7.69 -32.25
N LYS A 191 1.32 -6.88 -33.16
CA LYS A 191 2.78 -6.73 -33.32
C LYS A 191 3.24 -5.49 -32.61
N VAL A 192 4.33 -5.62 -31.86
CA VAL A 192 4.91 -4.48 -31.12
C VAL A 192 5.32 -3.37 -32.11
N SER A 193 5.95 -3.75 -33.23
CA SER A 193 6.38 -2.80 -34.26
C SER A 193 5.24 -2.03 -34.92
N GLU A 194 4.06 -2.63 -35.06
CA GLU A 194 2.87 -1.98 -35.63
C GLU A 194 2.14 -1.11 -34.61
N ARG A 195 1.94 -1.64 -33.39
CA ARG A 195 1.22 -0.95 -32.33
C ARG A 195 2.04 0.20 -31.73
N TYR A 196 3.33 0.00 -31.60
CA TYR A 196 4.28 0.93 -30.99
C TYR A 196 5.52 1.16 -31.87
N PRO A 197 5.40 1.88 -32.99
CA PRO A 197 6.53 2.12 -33.89
C PRO A 197 7.74 2.77 -33.24
N ASN A 198 7.53 3.47 -32.12
CA ASN A 198 8.55 4.14 -31.31
C ASN A 198 8.87 3.41 -30.00
N PHE A 199 8.65 2.09 -29.89
CA PHE A 199 8.80 1.37 -28.62
C PHE A 199 10.23 1.49 -28.04
N ALA A 200 11.25 1.49 -28.88
CA ALA A 200 12.61 1.70 -28.44
C ALA A 200 12.83 3.07 -27.74
N GLU A 201 12.13 4.12 -28.17
CA GLU A 201 12.14 5.44 -27.52
C GLU A 201 11.45 5.39 -26.15
N MET A 202 10.36 4.64 -26.02
CA MET A 202 9.68 4.43 -24.75
C MET A 202 10.57 3.69 -23.75
N VAL A 203 11.30 2.68 -24.21
CA VAL A 203 12.32 1.97 -23.40
C VAL A 203 13.44 2.92 -22.97
N ALA A 204 13.96 3.75 -23.91
CA ALA A 204 14.95 4.76 -23.61
C ALA A 204 14.44 5.81 -22.60
N GLN A 205 13.18 6.20 -22.69
CA GLN A 205 12.54 7.10 -21.71
C GLN A 205 12.50 6.47 -20.30
N ALA A 206 12.14 5.21 -20.20
CA ALA A 206 12.15 4.50 -18.91
C ALA A 206 13.56 4.32 -18.36
N GLN A 207 14.57 4.10 -19.22
CA GLN A 207 15.98 4.11 -18.83
C GLN A 207 16.41 5.48 -18.30
N ALA A 208 16.07 6.55 -19.00
CA ALA A 208 16.38 7.92 -18.57
C ALA A 208 15.72 8.26 -17.23
N TRP A 209 14.48 7.81 -17.03
CA TRP A 209 13.82 7.94 -15.75
C TRP A 209 14.56 7.19 -14.63
N TRP A 210 15.05 5.99 -14.90
CA TRP A 210 15.89 5.25 -13.95
C TRP A 210 17.16 6.01 -13.59
N ASP A 211 17.86 6.52 -14.60
CA ASP A 211 19.11 7.26 -14.40
C ASP A 211 18.88 8.55 -13.59
N ALA A 212 17.77 9.23 -13.84
CA ALA A 212 17.42 10.45 -13.13
C ALA A 212 16.96 10.21 -11.68
N HIS A 213 16.28 9.10 -11.40
CA HIS A 213 15.59 8.92 -10.12
C HIS A 213 16.15 7.77 -9.27
N VAL A 214 16.35 6.59 -9.85
CA VAL A 214 16.81 5.42 -9.10
C VAL A 214 18.31 5.49 -8.85
N ALA A 215 19.09 5.80 -9.90
CA ALA A 215 20.55 5.88 -9.81
C ALA A 215 21.04 7.05 -8.93
N THR A 216 20.27 8.14 -8.87
CA THR A 216 20.59 9.32 -8.05
C THR A 216 20.02 9.24 -6.62
N GLY A 217 19.02 8.42 -6.39
CA GLY A 217 18.26 8.39 -5.15
C GLY A 217 17.27 9.55 -4.99
N VAL A 218 17.03 10.36 -6.04
CA VAL A 218 16.06 11.46 -6.03
C VAL A 218 14.73 10.97 -6.60
N SER A 219 13.67 11.04 -5.82
CA SER A 219 12.36 10.58 -6.29
C SER A 219 11.81 11.45 -7.42
N PRO A 220 10.92 10.93 -8.30
CA PRO A 220 10.01 11.77 -9.04
C PRO A 220 9.11 12.56 -8.08
N GLU A 221 8.39 13.56 -8.61
CA GLU A 221 7.42 14.30 -7.82
C GLU A 221 6.29 13.39 -7.33
N PHE A 222 5.95 13.52 -6.06
CA PHE A 222 4.79 12.85 -5.49
C PHE A 222 3.51 13.69 -5.60
N ASP A 223 2.38 13.00 -5.67
CA ASP A 223 1.05 13.61 -5.59
C ASP A 223 0.49 13.43 -4.18
N GLU A 224 0.20 14.53 -3.48
CA GLU A 224 -0.29 14.50 -2.08
C GLU A 224 -1.58 13.70 -1.88
N LYS A 225 -2.38 13.51 -2.94
CA LYS A 225 -3.64 12.76 -2.88
C LYS A 225 -3.45 11.30 -3.29
N LYS A 226 -2.79 11.08 -4.43
CA LYS A 226 -2.59 9.73 -4.97
C LYS A 226 -1.61 8.92 -4.12
N ASP A 227 -0.55 9.57 -3.62
CA ASP A 227 0.50 8.95 -2.82
C ASP A 227 0.29 9.10 -1.31
N ALA A 228 -0.88 9.57 -0.85
CA ALA A 228 -1.17 9.93 0.55
C ALA A 228 -0.81 8.82 1.56
N GLU A 229 -1.10 7.56 1.25
CA GLU A 229 -0.79 6.44 2.14
C GLU A 229 0.72 6.21 2.28
N ILE A 230 1.45 6.27 1.15
CA ILE A 230 2.91 6.12 1.12
C ILE A 230 3.55 7.28 1.88
N LEU A 231 3.13 8.51 1.58
CA LEU A 231 3.64 9.72 2.24
C LEU A 231 3.40 9.67 3.75
N LYS A 232 2.22 9.22 4.18
CA LYS A 232 1.91 9.01 5.60
C LYS A 232 2.85 8.00 6.24
N ALA A 233 3.08 6.85 5.58
CA ALA A 233 3.98 5.82 6.10
C ALA A 233 5.43 6.33 6.20
N LEU A 234 5.92 7.02 5.16
CA LEU A 234 7.26 7.58 5.14
C LEU A 234 7.46 8.66 6.19
N ARG A 235 6.48 9.55 6.38
CA ARG A 235 6.51 10.60 7.42
C ARG A 235 6.41 10.02 8.83
N THR A 236 5.73 8.90 9.02
CA THR A 236 5.57 8.25 10.34
C THR A 236 6.83 7.46 10.72
N ASN A 237 7.51 6.85 9.77
CA ASN A 237 8.68 6.01 10.01
C ASN A 237 10.00 6.78 9.98
N ASN A 238 10.00 8.04 9.58
CA ASN A 238 11.19 8.88 9.50
C ASN A 238 11.24 9.92 10.63
N LEU A 239 11.51 9.44 11.81
CA LEU A 239 12.41 10.20 12.66
C LEU A 239 13.80 9.93 12.09
N THR A 240 14.40 10.93 11.45
CA THR A 240 15.79 10.88 10.99
C THR A 240 16.64 10.44 12.16
N PRO A 241 17.56 9.46 12.04
CA PRO A 241 18.52 9.19 13.09
C PRO A 241 19.39 10.43 13.27
N ASP A 242 19.00 11.27 14.21
CA ASP A 242 19.86 12.25 14.82
C ASP A 242 20.40 11.55 16.06
N THR A 243 21.69 11.31 16.16
CA THR A 243 22.30 10.58 17.27
C THR A 243 21.93 11.19 18.62
N ASP A 244 21.76 12.50 18.66
CA ASP A 244 21.33 13.22 19.88
C ASP A 244 19.84 12.97 20.17
N MET A 245 19.00 12.89 19.13
CA MET A 245 17.57 12.58 19.27
C MET A 245 17.35 11.11 19.66
N ASP A 246 18.13 10.18 19.10
CA ASP A 246 18.05 8.76 19.46
C ASP A 246 18.39 8.53 20.94
N ALA A 247 19.40 9.23 21.47
CA ALA A 247 19.72 9.18 22.90
C ALA A 247 18.57 9.70 23.78
N LEU A 248 17.95 10.82 23.38
CA LEU A 248 16.79 11.38 24.07
C LEU A 248 15.56 10.47 24.00
N ILE A 249 15.36 9.78 22.89
CA ILE A 249 14.26 8.81 22.74
C ILE A 249 14.46 7.63 23.70
N VAL A 250 15.66 7.06 23.76
CA VAL A 250 15.99 5.95 24.70
C VAL A 250 15.82 6.37 26.14
N GLU A 251 16.24 7.58 26.50
CA GLU A 251 16.03 8.14 27.85
C GLU A 251 14.53 8.32 28.13
N ALA A 252 13.76 8.86 27.18
CA ALA A 252 12.33 9.05 27.32
C ALA A 252 11.57 7.72 27.47
N GLU A 253 11.94 6.68 26.71
CA GLU A 253 11.36 5.34 26.83
C GLU A 253 11.65 4.72 28.21
N THR A 254 12.87 4.88 28.72
CA THR A 254 13.26 4.40 30.06
C THR A 254 12.44 5.09 31.15
N LEU A 255 12.40 6.42 31.14
CA LEU A 255 11.60 7.20 32.06
C LEU A 255 10.10 6.89 31.98
N LYS A 256 9.59 6.70 30.77
CA LYS A 256 8.18 6.33 30.57
C LYS A 256 7.87 4.97 31.19
N ALA A 257 8.73 3.99 31.02
CA ALA A 257 8.57 2.65 31.62
C ALA A 257 8.57 2.70 33.15
N GLU A 258 9.45 3.54 33.73
CA GLU A 258 9.51 3.76 35.21
C GLU A 258 8.23 4.41 35.71
N VAL A 259 7.75 5.46 35.01
CA VAL A 259 6.51 6.17 35.38
C VAL A 259 5.31 5.23 35.26
N ASP A 260 5.21 4.44 34.22
CA ASP A 260 4.11 3.47 34.05
C ASP A 260 4.11 2.42 35.15
N LYS A 261 5.27 1.90 35.49
CA LYS A 261 5.42 0.94 36.60
C LYS A 261 5.01 1.57 37.96
N ALA A 262 5.43 2.79 38.22
CA ALA A 262 5.07 3.52 39.43
C ALA A 262 3.55 3.80 39.49
N THR A 263 2.98 4.22 38.37
CA THR A 263 1.53 4.49 38.23
C THR A 263 0.72 3.21 38.46
N ALA A 264 1.13 2.09 37.82
CA ALA A 264 0.47 0.80 38.02
C ALA A 264 0.52 0.34 39.50
N ALA A 265 1.66 0.56 40.18
CA ALA A 265 1.81 0.22 41.61
C ALA A 265 0.93 1.09 42.52
N LEU A 266 0.54 2.28 42.08
CA LEU A 266 -0.32 3.20 42.84
C LEU A 266 -1.81 3.03 42.53
N ALA A 267 -2.18 2.43 41.40
CA ALA A 267 -3.56 2.36 40.90
C ALA A 267 -4.56 1.80 41.92
N ASP A 268 -4.22 0.72 42.62
CA ASP A 268 -5.10 0.14 43.62
C ASP A 268 -5.26 1.06 44.86
N LYS A 269 -4.20 1.76 45.23
CA LYS A 269 -4.23 2.74 46.35
C LYS A 269 -5.06 3.96 45.98
N GLU A 270 -4.91 4.47 44.76
CA GLU A 270 -5.69 5.59 44.25
C GLU A 270 -7.19 5.24 44.16
N LYS A 271 -7.49 4.04 43.65
CA LYS A 271 -8.86 3.51 43.59
C LYS A 271 -9.48 3.45 44.98
N ARG A 272 -8.73 2.88 45.95
CA ARG A 272 -9.20 2.77 47.32
C ARG A 272 -9.36 4.13 48.01
N LEU A 273 -8.42 5.05 47.75
CA LEU A 273 -8.50 6.44 48.27
C LEU A 273 -9.73 7.17 47.74
N LYS A 274 -10.05 6.98 46.46
CA LYS A 274 -11.26 7.54 45.84
C LYS A 274 -12.53 6.99 46.45
N GLU A 275 -12.62 5.67 46.66
CA GLU A 275 -13.75 5.04 47.33
C GLU A 275 -13.97 5.58 48.75
N ILE A 276 -12.89 5.67 49.52
CA ILE A 276 -12.96 6.26 50.89
C ILE A 276 -13.32 7.75 50.82
N GLY A 277 -12.81 8.47 49.82
CA GLY A 277 -13.13 9.89 49.60
C GLY A 277 -14.62 10.12 49.35
N GLU A 278 -15.29 9.28 48.56
CA GLU A 278 -16.74 9.37 48.35
C GLU A 278 -17.52 9.07 49.63
N ILE A 279 -17.11 8.11 50.45
CA ILE A 279 -17.75 7.82 51.76
C ILE A 279 -17.62 9.04 52.71
N ILE A 280 -16.43 9.65 52.78
CA ILE A 280 -16.20 10.86 53.58
C ILE A 280 -17.06 12.02 53.10
N LYS A 281 -17.19 12.18 51.77
CA LYS A 281 -18.00 13.21 51.14
C LYS A 281 -19.49 13.00 51.42
N GLU A 282 -20.01 11.80 51.28
CA GLU A 282 -21.41 11.48 51.62
C GLU A 282 -21.71 11.79 53.11
N HIS A 283 -20.81 11.36 53.98
CA HIS A 283 -20.96 11.68 55.44
C HIS A 283 -20.96 13.20 55.66
N ALA A 284 -20.05 13.95 55.05
CA ALA A 284 -19.96 15.39 55.21
C ALA A 284 -21.20 16.11 54.59
N VAL A 285 -21.72 15.62 53.45
CA VAL A 285 -22.92 16.18 52.85
C VAL A 285 -24.11 16.02 53.76
N SER A 286 -24.24 14.92 54.51
CA SER A 286 -25.32 14.73 55.48
C SER A 286 -25.26 15.70 56.71
N GLN A 287 -24.14 16.37 56.92
CA GLN A 287 -23.91 17.33 58.00
C GLN A 287 -24.18 18.79 57.59
N PHE A 288 -24.42 19.07 56.28
CA PHE A 288 -24.71 20.44 55.86
C PHE A 288 -26.04 20.95 56.43
N ARG A 289 -26.01 22.18 56.91
CA ARG A 289 -27.19 22.93 57.36
C ARG A 289 -27.48 24.07 56.38
N ASP A 290 -28.65 24.66 56.50
CA ASP A 290 -29.00 25.82 55.70
C ASP A 290 -28.04 26.98 55.98
N GLY A 291 -27.42 27.51 54.88
CA GLY A 291 -26.44 28.57 54.97
C GLY A 291 -24.99 28.11 55.00
N ASP A 292 -24.73 26.84 55.18
CA ASP A 292 -23.33 26.34 55.18
C ASP A 292 -22.75 26.37 53.80
N LYS A 293 -21.55 26.98 53.67
CA LYS A 293 -20.76 27.01 52.45
C LYS A 293 -19.77 25.86 52.34
N LYS A 294 -19.34 25.30 53.48
CA LYS A 294 -18.41 24.17 53.54
C LYS A 294 -18.59 23.38 54.84
N VAL A 295 -18.24 22.11 54.79
CA VAL A 295 -18.08 21.21 55.94
C VAL A 295 -16.66 20.63 55.94
N GLU A 296 -16.04 20.52 57.09
CA GLU A 296 -14.67 20.00 57.24
C GLU A 296 -14.68 18.71 58.06
N VAL A 297 -14.05 17.66 57.53
CA VAL A 297 -13.82 16.38 58.23
C VAL A 297 -12.31 16.32 58.58
N LYS A 298 -11.97 16.41 59.86
CA LYS A 298 -10.59 16.47 60.34
C LYS A 298 -10.06 15.09 60.67
N GLY A 299 -9.00 14.66 60.00
CA GLY A 299 -8.16 13.54 60.36
C GLY A 299 -6.96 13.96 61.22
N LYS A 300 -6.05 13.01 61.46
CA LYS A 300 -4.81 13.31 62.26
C LYS A 300 -3.85 14.22 61.49
N THR A 301 -3.75 14.06 60.20
CA THR A 301 -2.77 14.75 59.33
C THR A 301 -3.44 15.59 58.25
N TYR A 302 -4.58 15.13 57.73
CA TYR A 302 -5.28 15.79 56.62
C TYR A 302 -6.68 16.22 57.06
N THR A 303 -7.15 17.30 56.43
CA THR A 303 -8.53 17.78 56.57
C THR A 303 -9.21 17.72 55.21
N TRP A 304 -10.34 17.03 55.12
CA TRP A 304 -11.17 17.00 53.93
C TRP A 304 -12.20 18.11 53.99
N THR A 305 -12.15 19.02 53.06
CA THR A 305 -13.11 20.13 52.97
C THR A 305 -14.08 19.87 51.83
N ILE A 306 -15.35 19.77 52.13
CA ILE A 306 -16.42 19.63 51.13
C ILE A 306 -17.12 20.98 51.03
N ALA A 307 -17.06 21.61 49.85
CA ALA A 307 -17.66 22.91 49.61
C ALA A 307 -18.93 22.76 48.76
N ARG A 308 -19.95 23.51 49.10
CA ARG A 308 -21.17 23.65 48.27
C ARG A 308 -20.92 24.74 47.26
N SER A 309 -21.05 24.40 45.94
CA SER A 309 -20.95 25.37 44.87
C SER A 309 -22.12 25.20 43.91
N GLU A 310 -22.63 26.31 43.45
CA GLU A 310 -23.62 26.34 42.34
C GLU A 310 -22.90 26.73 41.06
N THR A 311 -23.03 25.94 40.05
CA THR A 311 -22.43 26.19 38.73
C THR A 311 -23.53 26.32 37.68
N THR A 312 -23.47 27.39 36.92
CA THR A 312 -24.34 27.55 35.73
C THR A 312 -23.60 26.97 34.54
N THR A 313 -24.17 25.97 33.93
CA THR A 313 -23.64 25.37 32.69
C THR A 313 -24.52 25.75 31.49
N ILE A 314 -23.89 25.94 30.35
CA ILE A 314 -24.62 26.17 29.10
C ILE A 314 -25.11 24.83 28.59
N ASP A 315 -26.42 24.74 28.39
CA ASP A 315 -27.05 23.57 27.76
C ASP A 315 -26.76 23.58 26.25
N LYS A 316 -25.73 22.85 25.86
CA LYS A 316 -25.31 22.75 24.45
C LYS A 316 -26.31 22.00 23.58
N ASP A 317 -27.07 21.08 24.16
CA ASP A 317 -28.06 20.31 23.41
C ASP A 317 -29.30 21.17 23.10
N ALA A 318 -29.72 21.99 24.04
CA ALA A 318 -30.74 22.99 23.80
C ALA A 318 -30.30 24.02 22.76
N MET A 319 -29.05 24.54 22.88
CA MET A 319 -28.50 25.47 21.88
C MET A 319 -28.38 24.88 20.47
N LYS A 320 -28.15 23.57 20.36
CA LYS A 320 -28.12 22.86 19.07
C LYS A 320 -29.51 22.72 18.50
N ALA A 321 -30.49 22.38 19.32
CA ALA A 321 -31.91 22.32 18.94
C ALA A 321 -32.43 23.67 18.44
N ASP A 322 -32.01 24.76 19.08
CA ASP A 322 -32.33 26.14 18.69
C ASP A 322 -31.53 26.68 17.49
N GLY A 323 -30.60 25.87 16.95
CA GLY A 323 -29.79 26.24 15.79
C GLY A 323 -28.78 27.38 16.02
N VAL A 324 -28.46 27.68 17.29
CA VAL A 324 -27.55 28.79 17.63
C VAL A 324 -26.15 28.31 18.05
N LEU A 325 -25.94 27.04 18.24
CA LEU A 325 -24.67 26.48 18.73
C LEU A 325 -23.48 26.83 17.81
N ASP A 326 -23.65 26.69 16.50
CA ASP A 326 -22.59 26.91 15.51
C ASP A 326 -22.12 28.38 15.47
N LYS A 327 -23.01 29.32 15.80
CA LYS A 327 -22.71 30.75 15.85
C LYS A 327 -21.67 31.11 16.93
N TYR A 328 -21.56 30.28 17.97
CA TYR A 328 -20.69 30.50 19.12
C TYR A 328 -19.52 29.49 19.20
N GLN A 329 -19.38 28.61 18.19
CA GLN A 329 -18.24 27.71 18.13
C GLN A 329 -17.01 28.37 17.52
N LYS A 330 -15.87 28.19 18.16
CA LYS A 330 -14.55 28.56 17.62
C LYS A 330 -13.75 27.29 17.37
N LYS A 331 -13.36 27.07 16.11
CA LYS A 331 -12.45 25.96 15.77
C LYS A 331 -11.04 26.33 16.19
N SER A 332 -10.37 25.45 16.93
CA SER A 332 -8.95 25.56 17.23
C SER A 332 -8.25 24.25 16.86
N THR A 333 -7.04 24.36 16.34
CA THR A 333 -6.20 23.21 16.04
C THR A 333 -5.31 22.93 17.25
N GLN A 334 -5.32 21.70 17.75
CA GLN A 334 -4.47 21.26 18.85
C GLN A 334 -3.63 20.09 18.39
N PHE A 335 -2.35 20.12 18.71
CA PHE A 335 -1.43 19.01 18.52
C PHE A 335 -1.34 18.21 19.82
N ARG A 336 -1.57 16.90 19.75
CA ARG A 336 -1.47 16.02 20.93
C ARG A 336 -0.41 14.97 20.66
N MET A 337 0.52 14.83 21.59
CA MET A 337 1.47 13.73 21.62
C MET A 337 0.85 12.59 22.44
N THR A 338 0.89 11.39 21.89
CA THR A 338 0.43 10.17 22.59
C THR A 338 1.57 9.16 22.56
N VAL A 339 1.92 8.64 23.73
CA VAL A 339 2.86 7.53 23.89
C VAL A 339 2.02 6.30 24.23
N LYS A 340 2.17 5.22 23.47
CA LYS A 340 1.48 3.94 23.69
C LYS A 340 2.42 2.94 24.29
#